data_04cd32151a6fa672a1c6a18ca9ecf0d4
#
_entry.id   04cd32151a6fa672a1c6a18ca9ecf0d4
#
_cell.length_a   1.000
_cell.length_b   1.000
_cell.length_c   1.000
_cell.angle_alpha   90.00
_cell.angle_beta   90.00
_cell.angle_gamma   90.00
#
_symmetry.space_group_name_H-M   'P 1'
#
loop_
_entity.id
_entity.type
_entity.pdbx_description
1 polymer ?
#
loop_
_entity_poly.entity_id
_entity_poly.type
_entity_poly.pdbx_seq_one_letter_code
_entity_poly.pdbx_strand_id
1 'polypeptide(L)'
;MVITKDCIGCQRCVAICPSFVLEMVEAKAAVVRGDWCIGCEHCGAVCPTAAILHEGTVLDSHPSKGEAPATSPEILELLLRERRSVRLYTGDPVPEEVLNKILNAGRYAPTGSNSQNVHYVVLTSSDQIAELRERTIAFYDKMFSRIRGWFGMFLVSLVAGRKIAEYLRESLPKMEYANELIRQGKDRLFHHAPVVILAHAESWDRSSSFNCSVALYNCSLMAHTLGLGCCFNGFLVNAVNHSSTIKRWLGIPADHKCYSAMTLGFPDVKYLRLVHRYPAKVGEIV
;
A
#
# COMPACT_ATOMS: atom_id res chain seq x y z
N MET A 1 -22.87 -1.54 -18.24
CA MET A 1 -23.27 -2.89 -17.73
C MET A 1 -24.49 -3.37 -18.48
N VAL A 2 -24.48 -4.63 -18.94
CA VAL A 2 -25.59 -5.26 -19.71
C VAL A 2 -25.94 -6.58 -19.06
N ILE A 3 -27.25 -6.92 -19.05
CA ILE A 3 -27.73 -8.23 -18.61
C ILE A 3 -28.22 -8.99 -19.86
N THR A 4 -27.68 -10.18 -20.12
CA THR A 4 -28.01 -10.99 -21.28
C THR A 4 -29.29 -11.79 -21.08
N LYS A 5 -29.77 -12.40 -22.16
CA LYS A 5 -30.95 -13.30 -22.16
C LYS A 5 -30.77 -14.53 -21.23
N ASP A 6 -29.52 -14.88 -20.90
CA ASP A 6 -29.16 -16.05 -20.06
C ASP A 6 -29.46 -15.83 -18.58
N CYS A 7 -30.01 -14.67 -18.21
CA CYS A 7 -30.46 -14.40 -16.85
C CYS A 7 -31.61 -15.37 -16.48
N ILE A 8 -31.43 -16.11 -15.39
CA ILE A 8 -32.39 -17.07 -14.83
C ILE A 8 -33.24 -16.52 -13.67
N GLY A 9 -33.10 -15.22 -13.35
CA GLY A 9 -33.90 -14.57 -12.30
C GLY A 9 -33.53 -14.98 -10.86
N CYS A 10 -32.32 -15.50 -10.61
CA CYS A 10 -31.92 -16.04 -9.30
C CYS A 10 -31.68 -14.98 -8.20
N GLN A 11 -31.79 -13.69 -8.50
CA GLN A 11 -31.70 -12.52 -7.60
C GLN A 11 -30.34 -12.28 -6.94
N ARG A 12 -29.34 -13.14 -7.10
CA ARG A 12 -28.02 -13.03 -6.41
C ARG A 12 -27.34 -11.69 -6.68
N CYS A 13 -27.37 -11.22 -7.92
CA CYS A 13 -26.77 -9.95 -8.31
C CYS A 13 -27.48 -8.72 -7.70
N VAL A 14 -28.78 -8.78 -7.52
CA VAL A 14 -29.58 -7.74 -6.84
C VAL A 14 -29.19 -7.70 -5.37
N ALA A 15 -29.14 -8.87 -4.72
CA ALA A 15 -28.85 -8.99 -3.30
C ALA A 15 -27.44 -8.51 -2.92
N ILE A 16 -26.44 -8.68 -3.82
CA ILE A 16 -25.03 -8.34 -3.51
C ILE A 16 -24.65 -6.91 -3.90
N CYS A 17 -25.49 -6.21 -4.68
CA CYS A 17 -25.13 -4.90 -5.21
C CYS A 17 -25.12 -3.82 -4.10
N PRO A 18 -23.95 -3.26 -3.73
CA PRO A 18 -23.87 -2.28 -2.64
C PRO A 18 -24.43 -0.91 -3.02
N SER A 19 -24.62 -0.67 -4.33
CA SER A 19 -25.06 0.61 -4.90
C SER A 19 -26.49 0.56 -5.44
N PHE A 20 -27.24 -0.52 -5.21
CA PHE A 20 -28.66 -0.65 -5.62
C PHE A 20 -28.90 -0.43 -7.10
N VAL A 21 -27.93 -0.78 -7.94
CA VAL A 21 -27.99 -0.60 -9.41
C VAL A 21 -29.03 -1.50 -10.06
N LEU A 22 -29.27 -2.67 -9.45
CA LEU A 22 -30.04 -3.77 -10.03
C LEU A 22 -31.35 -3.99 -9.26
N GLU A 23 -32.43 -4.22 -9.98
CA GLU A 23 -33.72 -4.66 -9.42
C GLU A 23 -34.28 -5.81 -10.24
N MET A 24 -35.31 -6.49 -9.71
CA MET A 24 -36.06 -7.50 -10.45
C MET A 24 -37.18 -6.84 -11.22
N VAL A 25 -37.23 -7.08 -12.54
CA VAL A 25 -38.28 -6.65 -13.46
C VAL A 25 -38.73 -7.88 -14.28
N GLU A 26 -40.01 -8.18 -14.29
CA GLU A 26 -40.57 -9.34 -15.03
C GLU A 26 -39.80 -10.65 -14.79
N ALA A 27 -39.50 -10.95 -13.51
CA ALA A 27 -38.77 -12.13 -13.06
C ALA A 27 -37.29 -12.21 -13.52
N LYS A 28 -36.72 -11.16 -14.11
CA LYS A 28 -35.30 -11.06 -14.46
C LYS A 28 -34.66 -9.86 -13.78
N ALA A 29 -33.34 -9.91 -13.57
CA ALA A 29 -32.59 -8.74 -13.08
C ALA A 29 -32.56 -7.68 -14.21
N ALA A 30 -32.70 -6.41 -13.84
CA ALA A 30 -32.61 -5.26 -14.74
C ALA A 30 -31.70 -4.17 -14.12
N VAL A 31 -31.02 -3.42 -14.96
CA VAL A 31 -30.24 -2.24 -14.56
C VAL A 31 -31.20 -1.04 -14.47
N VAL A 32 -31.45 -0.54 -13.27
CA VAL A 32 -32.38 0.57 -13.03
C VAL A 32 -31.68 1.86 -12.64
N ARG A 33 -30.45 1.81 -12.10
CA ARG A 33 -29.66 2.97 -11.68
C ARG A 33 -28.19 2.79 -12.13
N GLY A 34 -27.99 2.71 -13.46
CA GLY A 34 -26.68 2.45 -14.06
C GLY A 34 -25.60 3.41 -13.60
N ASP A 35 -25.92 4.70 -13.45
CA ASP A 35 -25.00 5.76 -13.03
C ASP A 35 -24.47 5.60 -11.58
N TRP A 36 -25.11 4.76 -10.78
CA TRP A 36 -24.65 4.47 -9.41
C TRP A 36 -23.62 3.34 -9.36
N CYS A 37 -23.30 2.74 -10.48
CA CYS A 37 -22.40 1.59 -10.55
C CYS A 37 -20.96 2.01 -10.21
N ILE A 38 -20.39 1.40 -9.17
CA ILE A 38 -18.99 1.60 -8.77
C ILE A 38 -18.01 0.61 -9.44
N GLY A 39 -18.45 -0.14 -10.45
CA GLY A 39 -17.58 -1.05 -11.20
C GLY A 39 -16.98 -2.21 -10.40
N CYS A 40 -17.57 -2.61 -9.27
CA CYS A 40 -16.99 -3.63 -8.38
C CYS A 40 -17.14 -5.07 -8.88
N GLU A 41 -17.90 -5.32 -9.93
CA GLU A 41 -18.11 -6.61 -10.62
C GLU A 41 -18.68 -7.76 -9.78
N HIS A 42 -19.06 -7.51 -8.51
CA HIS A 42 -19.60 -8.55 -7.64
C HIS A 42 -20.83 -9.24 -8.24
N CYS A 43 -21.68 -8.49 -8.96
CA CYS A 43 -22.86 -9.03 -9.62
C CYS A 43 -22.50 -10.03 -10.74
N GLY A 44 -21.43 -9.79 -11.49
CA GLY A 44 -20.87 -10.73 -12.47
C GLY A 44 -20.29 -11.97 -11.77
N ALA A 45 -19.50 -11.76 -10.72
CA ALA A 45 -18.82 -12.83 -9.98
C ALA A 45 -19.79 -13.83 -9.31
N VAL A 46 -21.00 -13.41 -8.91
CA VAL A 46 -22.01 -14.31 -8.30
C VAL A 46 -22.98 -14.90 -9.31
N CYS A 47 -22.92 -14.49 -10.58
CA CYS A 47 -23.89 -14.91 -11.59
C CYS A 47 -23.57 -16.33 -12.08
N PRO A 48 -24.46 -17.34 -11.83
CA PRO A 48 -24.18 -18.72 -12.21
C PRO A 48 -24.18 -18.97 -13.71
N THR A 49 -24.80 -18.06 -14.48
CA THR A 49 -24.91 -18.16 -15.94
C THR A 49 -24.05 -17.13 -16.67
N ALA A 50 -23.19 -16.41 -15.96
CA ALA A 50 -22.38 -15.32 -16.50
C ALA A 50 -23.19 -14.28 -17.31
N ALA A 51 -24.44 -14.05 -16.93
CA ALA A 51 -25.38 -13.19 -17.68
C ALA A 51 -25.12 -11.69 -17.50
N ILE A 52 -24.12 -11.26 -16.71
CA ILE A 52 -23.83 -9.86 -16.46
C ILE A 52 -22.48 -9.51 -17.08
N LEU A 53 -22.51 -8.54 -18.01
CA LEU A 53 -21.33 -8.04 -18.70
C LEU A 53 -21.07 -6.57 -18.30
N HIS A 54 -19.83 -6.26 -17.96
CA HIS A 54 -19.38 -4.89 -17.73
C HIS A 54 -18.57 -4.40 -18.95
N GLU A 55 -18.88 -3.21 -19.46
CA GLU A 55 -18.09 -2.58 -20.52
C GLU A 55 -16.74 -2.12 -19.95
N GLY A 56 -15.65 -2.35 -20.68
CA GLY A 56 -14.32 -1.89 -20.32
C GLY A 56 -13.57 -2.75 -19.30
N THR A 57 -14.18 -3.82 -18.78
CA THR A 57 -13.42 -4.82 -18.03
C THR A 57 -12.77 -5.78 -19.03
N VAL A 58 -11.46 -5.97 -18.86
CA VAL A 58 -10.76 -7.07 -19.52
C VAL A 58 -11.27 -8.35 -18.87
N LEU A 59 -12.33 -8.90 -19.42
CA LEU A 59 -12.85 -10.23 -19.08
C LEU A 59 -11.87 -11.27 -19.63
N ASP A 60 -10.60 -11.19 -19.24
CA ASP A 60 -9.73 -12.34 -19.30
C ASP A 60 -10.26 -13.32 -18.27
N SER A 61 -10.94 -14.34 -18.80
CA SER A 61 -11.31 -15.59 -18.12
C SER A 61 -10.86 -15.65 -16.68
N HIS A 62 -11.68 -15.11 -15.76
CA HIS A 62 -11.46 -15.37 -14.34
C HIS A 62 -11.51 -16.90 -14.18
N PRO A 63 -10.42 -17.55 -13.72
CA PRO A 63 -10.49 -18.97 -13.43
C PRO A 63 -11.65 -19.17 -12.46
N SER A 64 -12.50 -20.16 -12.75
CA SER A 64 -13.57 -20.47 -11.83
C SER A 64 -12.96 -20.73 -10.45
N LYS A 65 -13.61 -20.27 -9.40
CA LYS A 65 -13.10 -20.44 -8.01
C LYS A 65 -12.80 -21.91 -7.67
N GLY A 66 -13.35 -22.86 -8.45
CA GLY A 66 -13.11 -24.30 -8.29
C GLY A 66 -11.79 -24.79 -8.88
N GLU A 67 -11.10 -24.00 -9.71
CA GLU A 67 -9.83 -24.37 -10.36
C GLU A 67 -8.60 -23.87 -9.58
N ALA A 68 -8.79 -22.91 -8.68
CA ALA A 68 -7.70 -22.41 -7.84
C ALA A 68 -7.41 -23.36 -6.67
N PRO A 69 -6.13 -23.65 -6.36
CA PRO A 69 -5.79 -24.43 -5.18
C PRO A 69 -6.30 -23.74 -3.92
N ALA A 70 -6.90 -24.49 -3.00
CA ALA A 70 -7.38 -23.95 -1.74
C ALA A 70 -6.16 -23.46 -0.90
N THR A 71 -6.21 -22.21 -0.45
CA THR A 71 -5.23 -21.71 0.52
C THR A 71 -5.56 -22.24 1.90
N SER A 72 -4.62 -22.94 2.56
CA SER A 72 -4.86 -23.41 3.93
C SER A 72 -4.66 -22.26 4.93
N PRO A 73 -5.43 -22.24 6.04
CA PRO A 73 -5.25 -21.27 7.12
C PRO A 73 -3.83 -21.28 7.69
N GLU A 74 -3.20 -22.44 7.79
CA GLU A 74 -1.86 -22.62 8.34
C GLU A 74 -0.80 -21.98 7.44
N ILE A 75 -0.93 -22.11 6.12
CA ILE A 75 -0.03 -21.46 5.15
C ILE A 75 -0.15 -19.94 5.26
N LEU A 76 -1.37 -19.43 5.34
CA LEU A 76 -1.59 -17.99 5.49
C LEU A 76 -1.04 -17.47 6.83
N GLU A 77 -1.29 -18.19 7.93
CA GLU A 77 -0.75 -17.82 9.24
C GLU A 77 0.77 -17.79 9.22
N LEU A 78 1.41 -18.79 8.64
CA LEU A 78 2.87 -18.85 8.53
C LEU A 78 3.42 -17.68 7.72
N LEU A 79 2.83 -17.37 6.56
CA LEU A 79 3.19 -16.23 5.72
C LEU A 79 3.14 -14.91 6.52
N LEU A 80 2.07 -14.68 7.28
CA LEU A 80 1.90 -13.47 8.09
C LEU A 80 2.94 -13.40 9.23
N ARG A 81 3.32 -14.54 9.80
CA ARG A 81 4.29 -14.63 10.90
C ARG A 81 5.73 -14.55 10.44
N GLU A 82 6.06 -15.00 9.24
CA GLU A 82 7.41 -14.99 8.67
C GLU A 82 7.80 -13.65 8.05
N ARG A 83 6.85 -12.95 7.42
CA ARG A 83 7.14 -11.64 6.81
C ARG A 83 7.75 -10.68 7.82
N ARG A 84 8.89 -10.06 7.45
CA ARG A 84 9.68 -9.13 8.29
C ARG A 84 9.95 -7.82 7.57
N SER A 85 10.30 -6.81 8.36
CA SER A 85 10.96 -5.60 7.86
C SER A 85 12.42 -5.93 7.61
N VAL A 86 12.75 -6.33 6.38
CA VAL A 86 14.10 -6.65 5.95
C VAL A 86 14.91 -5.37 5.78
N ARG A 87 16.13 -5.34 6.32
CA ARG A 87 17.02 -4.17 6.33
C ARG A 87 18.47 -4.53 5.95
N LEU A 88 18.65 -5.69 5.35
CA LEU A 88 19.90 -6.16 4.74
C LEU A 88 19.51 -6.82 3.43
N TYR A 89 20.05 -6.32 2.33
CA TYR A 89 19.77 -6.78 0.98
C TYR A 89 21.07 -7.14 0.28
N THR A 90 21.02 -8.11 -0.65
CA THR A 90 22.18 -8.52 -1.46
C THR A 90 22.60 -7.44 -2.46
N GLY A 91 21.72 -6.50 -2.79
CA GLY A 91 21.94 -5.50 -3.84
C GLY A 91 21.64 -6.00 -5.26
N ASP A 92 21.32 -7.27 -5.43
CA ASP A 92 20.95 -7.82 -6.73
C ASP A 92 19.70 -7.14 -7.30
N PRO A 93 19.65 -6.86 -8.60
CA PRO A 93 18.49 -6.25 -9.23
C PRO A 93 17.27 -7.17 -9.16
N VAL A 94 16.11 -6.59 -8.93
CA VAL A 94 14.84 -7.33 -8.97
C VAL A 94 14.35 -7.38 -10.41
N PRO A 95 14.10 -8.58 -10.99
CA PRO A 95 13.61 -8.70 -12.35
C PRO A 95 12.26 -8.00 -12.54
N GLU A 96 12.06 -7.39 -13.69
CA GLU A 96 10.85 -6.62 -14.01
C GLU A 96 9.56 -7.47 -13.89
N GLU A 97 9.59 -8.72 -14.36
CA GLU A 97 8.45 -9.65 -14.25
C GLU A 97 8.10 -9.98 -12.79
N VAL A 98 9.10 -10.05 -11.90
CA VAL A 98 8.87 -10.25 -10.46
C VAL A 98 8.24 -9.01 -9.86
N LEU A 99 8.75 -7.82 -10.23
CA LEU A 99 8.22 -6.55 -9.79
C LEU A 99 6.76 -6.36 -10.25
N ASN A 100 6.46 -6.70 -11.50
CA ASN A 100 5.13 -6.63 -12.06
C ASN A 100 4.14 -7.58 -11.34
N LYS A 101 4.55 -8.79 -10.94
CA LYS A 101 3.74 -9.68 -10.10
C LYS A 101 3.44 -9.08 -8.73
N ILE A 102 4.43 -8.42 -8.12
CA ILE A 102 4.27 -7.75 -6.82
C ILE A 102 3.27 -6.58 -6.94
N LEU A 103 3.44 -5.71 -7.93
CA LEU A 103 2.54 -4.57 -8.14
C LEU A 103 1.12 -5.03 -8.50
N ASN A 104 1.00 -6.11 -9.28
CA ASN A 104 -0.28 -6.69 -9.63
C ASN A 104 -1.04 -7.21 -8.39
N ALA A 105 -0.35 -7.75 -7.38
CA ALA A 105 -0.99 -8.11 -6.11
C ALA A 105 -1.62 -6.90 -5.40
N GLY A 106 -1.01 -5.72 -5.52
CA GLY A 106 -1.54 -4.47 -4.99
C GLY A 106 -2.89 -4.08 -5.62
N ARG A 107 -3.13 -4.41 -6.90
CA ARG A 107 -4.39 -4.10 -7.60
C ARG A 107 -5.61 -4.79 -6.99
N TYR A 108 -5.42 -5.93 -6.31
CA TYR A 108 -6.49 -6.68 -5.64
C TYR A 108 -6.77 -6.20 -4.20
N ALA A 109 -6.13 -5.12 -3.77
CA ALA A 109 -6.47 -4.51 -2.49
C ALA A 109 -7.89 -3.90 -2.54
N PRO A 110 -8.72 -4.08 -1.51
CA PRO A 110 -9.99 -3.39 -1.43
C PRO A 110 -9.76 -1.88 -1.34
N THR A 111 -10.58 -1.11 -2.06
CA THR A 111 -10.55 0.35 -2.03
C THR A 111 -11.93 0.91 -1.68
N GLY A 112 -11.97 2.06 -1.01
CA GLY A 112 -13.22 2.75 -0.70
C GLY A 112 -14.03 2.97 -1.97
N SER A 113 -15.30 2.55 -1.98
CA SER A 113 -16.19 2.63 -3.15
C SER A 113 -15.62 2.04 -4.43
N ASN A 114 -14.71 1.09 -4.32
CA ASN A 114 -13.98 0.49 -5.46
C ASN A 114 -13.26 1.54 -6.33
N SER A 115 -12.74 2.59 -5.73
CA SER A 115 -12.10 3.72 -6.43
C SER A 115 -10.86 3.33 -7.24
N GLN A 116 -10.16 2.25 -6.84
CA GLN A 116 -8.94 1.74 -7.48
C GLN A 116 -7.90 2.84 -7.79
N ASN A 117 -7.86 3.87 -6.94
CA ASN A 117 -7.12 5.10 -7.11
C ASN A 117 -5.68 5.05 -6.57
N VAL A 118 -5.11 3.87 -6.40
CA VAL A 118 -3.73 3.73 -5.92
C VAL A 118 -2.75 3.86 -7.08
N HIS A 119 -1.89 4.87 -7.02
CA HIS A 119 -0.79 5.09 -7.96
C HIS A 119 0.53 4.71 -7.32
N TYR A 120 1.47 4.24 -8.13
CA TYR A 120 2.79 3.83 -7.66
C TYR A 120 3.89 4.66 -8.33
N VAL A 121 4.89 5.05 -7.53
CA VAL A 121 6.20 5.45 -8.02
C VAL A 121 7.17 4.34 -7.67
N VAL A 122 7.88 3.82 -8.67
CA VAL A 122 8.81 2.71 -8.52
C VAL A 122 10.18 3.16 -9.00
N LEU A 123 11.16 3.12 -8.12
CA LEU A 123 12.54 3.43 -8.44
C LEU A 123 13.37 2.15 -8.42
N THR A 124 14.06 1.86 -9.52
CA THR A 124 14.94 0.70 -9.68
C THR A 124 16.36 1.10 -10.07
N SER A 125 16.57 2.38 -10.44
CA SER A 125 17.90 2.91 -10.73
C SER A 125 18.63 3.24 -9.43
N SER A 126 19.85 2.73 -9.27
CA SER A 126 20.73 3.03 -8.14
C SER A 126 20.95 4.53 -7.95
N ASP A 127 21.11 5.27 -9.06
CA ASP A 127 21.36 6.71 -9.02
C ASP A 127 20.13 7.48 -8.54
N GLN A 128 18.93 7.09 -9.02
CA GLN A 128 17.68 7.71 -8.58
C GLN A 128 17.41 7.40 -7.09
N ILE A 129 17.70 6.20 -6.62
CA ILE A 129 17.56 5.81 -5.22
C ILE A 129 18.56 6.58 -4.35
N ALA A 130 19.82 6.73 -4.82
CA ALA A 130 20.83 7.53 -4.13
C ALA A 130 20.40 9.01 -4.05
N GLU A 131 19.93 9.57 -5.14
CA GLU A 131 19.44 10.97 -5.18
C GLU A 131 18.24 11.16 -4.25
N LEU A 132 17.27 10.24 -4.25
CA LEU A 132 16.12 10.29 -3.32
C LEU A 132 16.58 10.24 -1.86
N ARG A 133 17.57 9.40 -1.55
CA ARG A 133 18.17 9.31 -0.22
C ARG A 133 18.78 10.63 0.21
N GLU A 134 19.62 11.24 -0.63
CA GLU A 134 20.27 12.53 -0.34
C GLU A 134 19.24 13.65 -0.12
N ARG A 135 18.24 13.76 -0.98
CA ARG A 135 17.13 14.71 -0.83
C ARG A 135 16.36 14.51 0.48
N THR A 136 16.14 13.28 0.86
CA THR A 136 15.43 12.93 2.10
C THR A 136 16.27 13.29 3.33
N ILE A 137 17.57 13.01 3.31
CA ILE A 137 18.50 13.40 4.39
C ILE A 137 18.56 14.93 4.52
N ALA A 138 18.73 15.66 3.41
CA ALA A 138 18.77 17.10 3.42
C ALA A 138 17.48 17.73 3.98
N PHE A 139 16.32 17.13 3.68
CA PHE A 139 15.05 17.53 4.30
C PHE A 139 15.08 17.38 5.82
N TYR A 140 15.54 16.24 6.33
CA TYR A 140 15.62 16.01 7.77
C TYR A 140 16.67 16.87 8.46
N ASP A 141 17.83 17.08 7.87
CA ASP A 141 18.85 17.98 8.41
C ASP A 141 18.31 19.40 8.59
N LYS A 142 17.60 19.90 7.56
CA LYS A 142 16.95 21.22 7.62
C LYS A 142 15.84 21.26 8.68
N MET A 143 15.08 20.19 8.84
CA MET A 143 14.05 20.08 9.86
C MET A 143 14.70 20.05 11.26
N PHE A 144 15.69 19.21 11.48
CA PHE A 144 16.39 19.08 12.77
C PHE A 144 17.08 20.39 13.21
N SER A 145 17.72 21.09 12.28
CA SER A 145 18.34 22.37 12.58
C SER A 145 17.35 23.41 13.14
N ARG A 146 16.08 23.33 12.75
CA ARG A 146 15.00 24.23 13.19
C ARG A 146 14.42 23.87 14.55
N ILE A 147 14.35 22.56 14.86
CA ILE A 147 13.64 22.07 16.05
C ILE A 147 14.58 21.65 17.20
N ARG A 148 15.90 21.60 16.97
CA ARG A 148 16.90 21.20 17.98
C ARG A 148 16.89 22.09 19.22
N GLY A 149 16.67 23.41 19.08
CA GLY A 149 16.67 24.36 20.19
C GLY A 149 15.39 24.28 21.04
N TRP A 150 15.48 24.77 22.28
CA TRP A 150 14.34 24.85 23.20
C TRP A 150 13.15 25.61 22.58
N PHE A 151 13.42 26.69 21.84
CA PHE A 151 12.39 27.48 21.16
C PHE A 151 11.71 26.71 20.03
N GLY A 152 12.48 25.96 19.22
CA GLY A 152 11.91 25.10 18.18
C GLY A 152 11.02 24.00 18.76
N MET A 153 11.45 23.34 19.83
CA MET A 153 10.65 22.34 20.54
C MET A 153 9.42 22.93 21.22
N PHE A 154 9.51 24.17 21.72
CA PHE A 154 8.37 24.89 22.26
C PHE A 154 7.31 25.16 21.16
N LEU A 155 7.72 25.65 19.99
CA LEU A 155 6.82 25.84 18.85
C LEU A 155 6.18 24.52 18.40
N VAL A 156 6.94 23.44 18.33
CA VAL A 156 6.38 22.10 18.04
C VAL A 156 5.31 21.72 19.06
N SER A 157 5.55 21.97 20.35
CA SER A 157 4.58 21.67 21.41
C SER A 157 3.29 22.48 21.25
N LEU A 158 3.36 23.74 20.81
CA LEU A 158 2.20 24.59 20.56
C LEU A 158 1.40 24.14 19.35
N VAL A 159 2.07 23.79 18.25
CA VAL A 159 1.43 23.50 16.95
C VAL A 159 0.98 22.04 16.85
N ALA A 160 1.83 21.09 17.24
CA ALA A 160 1.62 19.66 17.06
C ALA A 160 1.22 18.94 18.37
N GLY A 161 1.30 19.65 19.51
CA GLY A 161 0.94 19.11 20.81
C GLY A 161 2.10 18.48 21.57
N ARG A 162 1.94 18.42 22.90
CA ARG A 162 2.96 18.01 23.87
C ARG A 162 3.51 16.60 23.63
N LYS A 163 2.62 15.64 23.30
CA LYS A 163 3.02 14.25 23.04
C LYS A 163 3.94 14.11 21.84
N ILE A 164 3.69 14.90 20.77
CA ILE A 164 4.54 14.90 19.56
C ILE A 164 5.90 15.55 19.88
N ALA A 165 5.91 16.63 20.67
CA ALA A 165 7.16 17.27 21.08
C ALA A 165 8.02 16.35 21.96
N GLU A 166 7.43 15.61 22.89
CA GLU A 166 8.10 14.60 23.71
C GLU A 166 8.69 13.47 22.85
N TYR A 167 7.89 12.90 21.96
CA TYR A 167 8.32 11.86 21.02
C TYR A 167 9.50 12.34 20.15
N LEU A 168 9.42 13.56 19.61
CA LEU A 168 10.50 14.12 18.80
C LEU A 168 11.76 14.34 19.63
N ARG A 169 11.64 14.84 20.86
CA ARG A 169 12.80 15.04 21.76
C ARG A 169 13.54 13.74 22.03
N GLU A 170 12.84 12.64 22.24
CA GLU A 170 13.41 11.31 22.45
C GLU A 170 13.99 10.69 21.18
N SER A 171 13.38 11.00 20.02
CA SER A 171 13.75 10.41 18.74
C SER A 171 14.87 11.14 18.02
N LEU A 172 14.97 12.47 18.19
CA LEU A 172 15.95 13.33 17.52
C LEU A 172 17.38 12.80 17.59
N PRO A 173 17.95 12.43 18.76
CA PRO A 173 19.32 11.94 18.84
C PRO A 173 19.55 10.68 18.00
N LYS A 174 18.55 9.79 17.96
CA LYS A 174 18.61 8.54 17.17
C LYS A 174 18.57 8.83 15.66
N MET A 175 17.75 9.81 15.26
CA MET A 175 17.62 10.22 13.87
C MET A 175 18.88 10.93 13.37
N GLU A 176 19.46 11.81 14.18
CA GLU A 176 20.73 12.47 13.89
C GLU A 176 21.87 11.46 13.74
N TYR A 177 21.94 10.50 14.65
CA TYR A 177 22.92 9.42 14.57
C TYR A 177 22.73 8.56 13.30
N ALA A 178 21.48 8.26 12.94
CA ALA A 178 21.20 7.55 11.68
C ALA A 178 21.65 8.34 10.46
N ASN A 179 21.42 9.66 10.41
CA ASN A 179 21.91 10.51 9.33
C ASN A 179 23.44 10.54 9.26
N GLU A 180 24.13 10.56 10.41
CA GLU A 180 25.58 10.48 10.43
C GLU A 180 26.11 9.14 9.90
N LEU A 181 25.48 8.03 10.26
CA LEU A 181 25.82 6.71 9.70
C LEU A 181 25.64 6.68 8.17
N ILE A 182 24.60 7.33 7.64
CA ILE A 182 24.37 7.39 6.19
C ILE A 182 25.49 8.18 5.50
N ARG A 183 25.95 9.30 6.06
CA ARG A 183 27.10 10.07 5.54
C ARG A 183 28.38 9.25 5.52
N GLN A 184 28.51 8.31 6.45
CA GLN A 184 29.61 7.33 6.50
C GLN A 184 29.42 6.14 5.55
N GLY A 185 28.43 6.18 4.65
CA GLY A 185 28.12 5.12 3.68
C GLY A 185 27.27 3.96 4.23
N LYS A 186 26.82 4.04 5.49
CA LYS A 186 25.93 3.02 6.08
C LYS A 186 24.47 3.44 5.91
N ASP A 187 23.87 3.08 4.79
CA ASP A 187 22.48 3.45 4.50
C ASP A 187 21.50 2.88 5.52
N ARG A 188 20.98 3.75 6.38
CA ARG A 188 19.95 3.42 7.38
C ARG A 188 18.56 3.89 6.99
N LEU A 189 18.42 4.51 5.83
CA LEU A 189 17.15 4.98 5.28
C LEU A 189 16.53 3.96 4.32
N PHE A 190 17.29 3.54 3.32
CA PHE A 190 16.84 2.57 2.31
C PHE A 190 17.58 1.23 2.39
N HIS A 191 18.57 1.10 3.27
CA HIS A 191 19.28 -0.15 3.55
C HIS A 191 19.97 -0.76 2.32
N HIS A 192 20.42 0.08 1.36
CA HIS A 192 20.97 -0.34 0.07
C HIS A 192 20.00 -1.21 -0.75
N ALA A 193 18.69 -1.07 -0.55
CA ALA A 193 17.70 -1.81 -1.32
C ALA A 193 17.76 -1.42 -2.80
N PRO A 194 17.67 -2.41 -3.73
CA PRO A 194 17.69 -2.15 -5.18
C PRO A 194 16.37 -1.53 -5.70
N VAL A 195 15.30 -1.56 -4.90
CA VAL A 195 14.00 -1.00 -5.31
C VAL A 195 13.38 -0.21 -4.17
N VAL A 196 12.78 0.93 -4.52
CA VAL A 196 11.93 1.74 -3.63
C VAL A 196 10.58 1.92 -4.29
N ILE A 197 9.51 1.58 -3.58
CA ILE A 197 8.12 1.73 -4.05
C ILE A 197 7.40 2.70 -3.13
N LEU A 198 6.72 3.70 -3.73
CA LEU A 198 5.83 4.61 -3.03
C LEU A 198 4.40 4.41 -3.56
N ALA A 199 3.42 4.46 -2.68
CA ALA A 199 2.00 4.46 -3.04
C ALA A 199 1.39 5.81 -2.68
N HIS A 200 0.71 6.43 -3.65
CA HIS A 200 0.08 7.73 -3.51
C HIS A 200 -1.31 7.75 -4.14
N ALA A 201 -2.15 8.64 -3.67
CA ALA A 201 -3.51 8.85 -4.19
C ALA A 201 -3.95 10.28 -3.87
N GLU A 202 -5.11 10.68 -4.37
CA GLU A 202 -5.72 11.97 -4.16
C GLU A 202 -5.88 12.29 -2.66
N SER A 203 -5.57 13.53 -2.28
CA SER A 203 -5.59 13.94 -0.87
C SER A 203 -6.98 14.27 -0.34
N TRP A 204 -7.96 14.49 -1.20
CA TRP A 204 -9.34 14.77 -0.85
C TRP A 204 -10.13 13.48 -0.48
N ASP A 205 -9.78 12.33 -1.07
CA ASP A 205 -10.42 11.06 -0.76
C ASP A 205 -9.93 10.53 0.60
N ARG A 206 -10.85 10.43 1.54
CA ARG A 206 -10.57 9.96 2.91
C ARG A 206 -10.11 8.51 2.96
N SER A 207 -10.44 7.71 1.95
CA SER A 207 -10.03 6.30 1.85
C SER A 207 -8.61 6.14 1.34
N SER A 208 -8.00 7.15 0.71
CA SER A 208 -6.69 7.07 0.06
C SER A 208 -5.58 6.50 0.94
N SER A 209 -5.56 6.89 2.23
CA SER A 209 -4.58 6.37 3.19
C SER A 209 -4.74 4.87 3.42
N PHE A 210 -5.97 4.40 3.58
CA PHE A 210 -6.29 2.99 3.73
C PHE A 210 -5.98 2.23 2.42
N ASN A 211 -6.46 2.73 1.28
CA ASN A 211 -6.28 2.12 -0.04
C ASN A 211 -4.79 1.88 -0.34
N CYS A 212 -3.96 2.92 -0.22
CA CYS A 212 -2.51 2.82 -0.44
C CYS A 212 -1.82 1.87 0.54
N SER A 213 -2.22 1.87 1.80
CA SER A 213 -1.60 1.05 2.84
C SER A 213 -1.90 -0.43 2.63
N VAL A 214 -3.15 -0.78 2.32
CA VAL A 214 -3.55 -2.17 2.05
C VAL A 214 -2.95 -2.66 0.74
N ALA A 215 -2.94 -1.84 -0.31
CA ALA A 215 -2.33 -2.18 -1.58
C ALA A 215 -0.84 -2.51 -1.43
N LEU A 216 -0.09 -1.64 -0.72
CA LEU A 216 1.33 -1.89 -0.50
C LEU A 216 1.59 -3.07 0.46
N TYR A 217 0.65 -3.35 1.38
CA TYR A 217 0.72 -4.55 2.21
C TYR A 217 0.54 -5.82 1.38
N ASN A 218 -0.43 -5.87 0.44
CA ASN A 218 -0.56 -6.98 -0.51
C ASN A 218 0.73 -7.17 -1.31
N CYS A 219 1.33 -6.08 -1.81
CA CYS A 219 2.64 -6.13 -2.46
C CYS A 219 3.71 -6.77 -1.55
N SER A 220 3.72 -6.44 -0.26
CA SER A 220 4.69 -6.97 0.70
C SER A 220 4.53 -8.46 0.97
N LEU A 221 3.30 -8.98 0.96
CA LEU A 221 3.02 -10.40 1.08
C LEU A 221 3.46 -11.16 -0.16
N MET A 222 3.10 -10.64 -1.36
CA MET A 222 3.54 -11.23 -2.62
C MET A 222 5.07 -11.23 -2.73
N ALA A 223 5.74 -10.14 -2.35
CA ALA A 223 7.20 -10.09 -2.33
C ALA A 223 7.81 -11.20 -1.47
N HIS A 224 7.25 -11.44 -0.27
CA HIS A 224 7.72 -12.50 0.61
C HIS A 224 7.56 -13.89 -0.01
N THR A 225 6.44 -14.18 -0.66
CA THR A 225 6.23 -15.48 -1.35
C THR A 225 7.16 -15.71 -2.53
N LEU A 226 7.67 -14.63 -3.13
CA LEU A 226 8.66 -14.65 -4.21
C LEU A 226 10.11 -14.64 -3.71
N GLY A 227 10.34 -14.81 -2.40
CA GLY A 227 11.67 -14.82 -1.81
C GLY A 227 12.29 -13.44 -1.60
N LEU A 228 11.54 -12.36 -1.78
CA LEU A 228 12.02 -10.99 -1.52
C LEU A 228 11.65 -10.53 -0.12
N GLY A 229 12.43 -9.58 0.36
CA GLY A 229 12.15 -8.84 1.60
C GLY A 229 11.74 -7.40 1.32
N CYS A 230 10.97 -6.83 2.22
CA CYS A 230 10.62 -5.42 2.16
C CYS A 230 10.67 -4.76 3.53
N CYS A 231 10.80 -3.43 3.55
CA CYS A 231 10.70 -2.64 4.78
C CYS A 231 9.88 -1.38 4.50
N PHE A 232 8.76 -1.21 5.22
CA PHE A 232 7.96 0.01 5.15
C PHE A 232 8.74 1.20 5.68
N ASN A 233 8.66 2.35 4.99
CA ASN A 233 9.48 3.52 5.25
C ASN A 233 8.64 4.77 5.49
N GLY A 234 8.23 4.97 6.74
CA GLY A 234 7.47 6.14 7.16
C GLY A 234 8.27 7.46 7.09
N PHE A 235 9.60 7.41 7.21
CA PHE A 235 10.45 8.60 7.05
C PHE A 235 10.38 9.14 5.64
N LEU A 236 10.43 8.28 4.63
CA LEU A 236 10.27 8.70 3.24
C LEU A 236 8.90 9.31 3.00
N VAL A 237 7.82 8.66 3.47
CA VAL A 237 6.44 9.18 3.38
C VAL A 237 6.34 10.59 3.95
N ASN A 238 6.91 10.81 5.15
CA ASN A 238 6.91 12.11 5.78
C ASN A 238 7.68 13.15 4.98
N ALA A 239 8.89 12.82 4.51
CA ALA A 239 9.70 13.75 3.70
C ALA A 239 9.02 14.16 2.40
N VAL A 240 8.42 13.20 1.67
CA VAL A 240 7.68 13.45 0.43
C VAL A 240 6.51 14.39 0.66
N ASN A 241 5.74 14.18 1.73
CA ASN A 241 4.55 14.98 2.00
C ASN A 241 4.85 16.40 2.50
N HIS A 242 6.04 16.63 3.07
CA HIS A 242 6.44 17.94 3.59
C HIS A 242 7.52 18.66 2.74
N SER A 243 7.92 18.08 1.61
CA SER A 243 8.85 18.65 0.66
C SER A 243 8.28 18.70 -0.76
N SER A 244 7.82 19.86 -1.18
CA SER A 244 7.33 20.06 -2.57
C SER A 244 8.39 19.76 -3.62
N THR A 245 9.68 19.89 -3.30
CA THR A 245 10.80 19.58 -4.20
C THR A 245 10.97 18.09 -4.40
N ILE A 246 10.90 17.29 -3.33
CA ILE A 246 10.94 15.81 -3.41
C ILE A 246 9.70 15.31 -4.15
N LYS A 247 8.52 15.81 -3.77
CA LYS A 247 7.24 15.42 -4.38
C LYS A 247 7.22 15.64 -5.89
N ARG A 248 7.65 16.83 -6.36
CA ARG A 248 7.75 17.15 -7.80
C ARG A 248 8.79 16.30 -8.51
N TRP A 249 9.94 16.07 -7.88
CA TRP A 249 11.00 15.24 -8.46
C TRP A 249 10.53 13.80 -8.68
N LEU A 250 9.69 13.25 -7.78
CA LEU A 250 9.05 11.96 -7.92
C LEU A 250 7.87 11.95 -8.93
N GLY A 251 7.50 13.07 -9.51
CA GLY A 251 6.36 13.18 -10.42
C GLY A 251 4.98 13.02 -9.74
N ILE A 252 4.92 13.12 -8.41
CA ILE A 252 3.64 12.99 -7.68
C ILE A 252 2.82 14.27 -7.82
N PRO A 253 1.56 14.21 -8.30
CA PRO A 253 0.69 15.37 -8.48
C PRO A 253 0.51 16.20 -7.20
N ALA A 254 0.25 17.50 -7.36
CA ALA A 254 0.15 18.42 -6.22
C ALA A 254 -1.00 18.10 -5.28
N ASP A 255 -2.12 17.62 -5.82
CA ASP A 255 -3.34 17.19 -5.12
C ASP A 255 -3.27 15.77 -4.54
N HIS A 256 -2.21 14.98 -4.86
CA HIS A 256 -1.97 13.69 -4.23
C HIS A 256 -1.17 13.80 -2.93
N LYS A 257 -1.24 12.77 -2.10
CA LYS A 257 -0.32 12.51 -0.98
C LYS A 257 0.30 11.13 -1.11
N CYS A 258 1.55 11.00 -0.70
CA CYS A 258 2.17 9.70 -0.47
C CYS A 258 1.66 9.16 0.86
N TYR A 259 1.04 7.98 0.85
CA TYR A 259 0.49 7.38 2.07
C TYR A 259 1.28 6.20 2.57
N SER A 260 2.03 5.54 1.69
CA SER A 260 2.87 4.42 2.06
C SER A 260 4.10 4.34 1.16
N ALA A 261 5.20 3.83 1.70
CA ALA A 261 6.41 3.57 0.94
C ALA A 261 7.13 2.35 1.52
N MET A 262 7.84 1.61 0.69
CA MET A 262 8.67 0.50 1.14
C MET A 262 9.93 0.36 0.29
N THR A 263 10.99 -0.18 0.88
CA THR A 263 12.15 -0.74 0.19
C THR A 263 11.88 -2.19 -0.15
N LEU A 264 12.47 -2.70 -1.23
CA LEU A 264 12.30 -4.07 -1.72
C LEU A 264 13.60 -4.59 -2.30
N GLY A 265 13.90 -5.88 -2.09
CA GLY A 265 15.07 -6.56 -2.63
C GLY A 265 15.23 -7.98 -2.10
N PHE A 266 16.23 -8.71 -2.58
CA PHE A 266 16.57 -10.02 -2.06
C PHE A 266 17.23 -9.86 -0.69
N PRO A 267 16.73 -10.57 0.38
CA PRO A 267 17.29 -10.45 1.72
C PRO A 267 18.69 -11.08 1.83
N ASP A 268 19.63 -10.33 2.39
CA ASP A 268 20.94 -10.83 2.83
C ASP A 268 20.93 -11.17 4.33
N VAL A 269 19.84 -11.79 4.77
CA VAL A 269 19.64 -12.22 6.15
C VAL A 269 18.69 -13.39 6.21
N LYS A 270 19.01 -14.38 7.02
CA LYS A 270 18.14 -15.52 7.31
C LYS A 270 17.56 -15.41 8.72
N TYR A 271 16.24 -15.29 8.82
CA TYR A 271 15.56 -15.32 10.10
C TYR A 271 15.35 -16.77 10.55
N LEU A 272 15.95 -17.14 11.68
CA LEU A 272 15.94 -18.52 12.18
C LEU A 272 14.76 -18.83 13.10
N ARG A 273 14.01 -17.81 13.53
CA ARG A 273 12.89 -17.96 14.48
C ARG A 273 11.79 -16.97 14.16
N LEU A 274 10.57 -17.36 14.48
CA LEU A 274 9.41 -16.46 14.49
C LEU A 274 9.52 -15.48 15.66
N VAL A 275 9.00 -14.27 15.52
CA VAL A 275 8.93 -13.31 16.61
C VAL A 275 7.59 -13.38 17.32
N HIS A 276 7.60 -13.06 18.61
CA HIS A 276 6.38 -12.92 19.41
C HIS A 276 5.64 -11.62 19.05
N ARG A 277 4.34 -11.66 19.26
CA ARG A 277 3.45 -10.51 19.26
C ARG A 277 2.62 -10.54 20.54
N TYR A 278 2.30 -9.38 21.06
CA TYR A 278 1.33 -9.29 22.16
C TYR A 278 -0.03 -9.81 21.69
N PRO A 279 -0.81 -10.41 22.60
CA PRO A 279 -2.19 -10.78 22.30
C PRO A 279 -3.00 -9.60 21.76
N ALA A 280 -3.99 -9.89 20.92
CA ALA A 280 -4.93 -8.88 20.47
C ALA A 280 -5.66 -8.26 21.68
N LYS A 281 -5.74 -6.94 21.70
CA LYS A 281 -6.54 -6.23 22.70
C LYS A 281 -7.96 -6.15 22.17
N VAL A 282 -8.84 -6.97 22.72
CA VAL A 282 -10.27 -6.98 22.37
C VAL A 282 -11.01 -6.23 23.48
N GLY A 283 -11.72 -5.16 23.12
CA GLY A 283 -12.64 -4.45 24.03
C GLY A 283 -13.96 -5.22 24.14
N GLU A 284 -14.48 -5.37 25.34
CA GLU A 284 -15.86 -5.83 25.54
C GLU A 284 -16.83 -4.65 25.37
N ILE A 285 -17.94 -4.91 24.67
CA ILE A 285 -19.06 -3.96 24.61
C ILE A 285 -19.86 -4.21 25.90
N VAL A 286 -19.85 -3.23 26.79
CA VAL A 286 -20.63 -3.24 28.04
C VAL A 286 -22.02 -2.64 27.77
#